data_940c1d7e700b5cb4c399cc7d42d6ecf8
#
_entry.id   940c1d7e700b5cb4c399cc7d42d6ecf8
#
_cell.length_a   1.000
_cell.length_b   1.000
_cell.length_c   1.000
_cell.angle_alpha   90.00
_cell.angle_beta   90.00
_cell.angle_gamma   90.00
#
_symmetry.space_group_name_H-M   'P 1'
#
loop_
_entity.id
_entity.type
_entity.pdbx_description
1 polymer ?
#
loop_
_entity_poly.entity_id
_entity_poly.type
_entity_poly.pdbx_seq_one_letter_code
_entity_poly.pdbx_strand_id
1 'polypeptide(L)'
;MLNMWQQLYDPLNNIWLSSAVALIPIIFFFLALAVFRLKGSIAGTGTVIIALLIALFFYQMPGQMAFASIIYGFFYGLWPISWIIIGAVFLYKISVKTGQFEVIRSSILSITEDQRLQMLLVGFAFGTFLEGAAGFGAPVAITAALLVGLGFKPLYAAGLCLIVNTAPVAFGAMGIPIIVAGQVSGVDTMEISQMVGRQLPF
;
A
#
# COMPACT_ATOMS: atom_id res chain seq x y z
N MET A 1 -37.68 9.17 -2.24
CA MET A 1 -36.63 8.18 -1.93
C MET A 1 -35.64 8.19 -3.08
N LEU A 2 -34.43 8.66 -2.86
CA LEU A 2 -33.38 8.58 -3.87
C LEU A 2 -33.11 7.10 -4.10
N ASN A 3 -33.39 6.59 -5.30
CA ASN A 3 -32.95 5.25 -5.70
C ASN A 3 -31.43 5.23 -5.67
N MET A 4 -30.85 4.80 -4.54
CA MET A 4 -29.44 4.57 -4.46
C MET A 4 -29.10 3.40 -5.38
N TRP A 5 -28.20 3.65 -6.32
CA TRP A 5 -27.68 2.60 -7.18
C TRP A 5 -27.03 1.52 -6.31
N GLN A 6 -27.42 0.28 -6.56
CA GLN A 6 -26.79 -0.88 -5.94
C GLN A 6 -25.85 -1.51 -6.95
N GLN A 7 -24.67 -1.83 -6.52
CA GLN A 7 -23.67 -2.46 -7.39
C GLN A 7 -24.15 -3.85 -7.81
N LEU A 8 -24.20 -4.07 -9.11
CA LEU A 8 -24.46 -5.38 -9.68
C LEU A 8 -23.11 -6.13 -9.74
N TYR A 9 -22.94 -7.19 -8.94
CA TYR A 9 -21.68 -7.93 -8.87
C TYR A 9 -21.48 -8.87 -10.08
N ASP A 10 -22.54 -9.27 -10.75
CA ASP A 10 -22.50 -10.12 -11.94
C ASP A 10 -23.28 -9.50 -13.11
N PRO A 11 -22.73 -8.43 -13.75
CA PRO A 11 -23.41 -7.75 -14.85
C PRO A 11 -23.49 -8.59 -16.13
N LEU A 12 -22.66 -9.63 -16.27
CA LEU A 12 -22.61 -10.49 -17.46
C LEU A 12 -23.31 -11.83 -17.27
N ASN A 13 -24.05 -12.03 -16.16
CA ASN A 13 -24.67 -13.30 -15.78
C ASN A 13 -23.69 -14.49 -15.79
N ASN A 14 -22.43 -14.20 -15.55
CA ASN A 14 -21.33 -15.16 -15.40
C ASN A 14 -20.27 -14.56 -14.50
N ILE A 15 -20.19 -15.05 -13.28
CA ILE A 15 -19.29 -14.51 -12.25
C ILE A 15 -17.83 -14.52 -12.68
N TRP A 16 -17.38 -15.51 -13.45
CA TRP A 16 -16.01 -15.60 -13.93
C TRP A 16 -15.69 -14.52 -14.96
N LEU A 17 -16.62 -14.28 -15.92
CA LEU A 17 -16.46 -13.21 -16.92
C LEU A 17 -16.53 -11.83 -16.26
N SER A 18 -17.48 -11.63 -15.35
CA SER A 18 -17.62 -10.39 -14.60
C SER A 18 -16.36 -10.09 -13.76
N SER A 19 -15.80 -11.10 -13.10
CA SER A 19 -14.54 -10.98 -12.36
C SER A 19 -13.35 -10.71 -13.28
N ALA A 20 -13.29 -11.36 -14.45
CA ALA A 20 -12.22 -11.12 -15.44
C ALA A 20 -12.24 -9.66 -15.94
N VAL A 21 -13.43 -9.11 -16.21
CA VAL A 21 -13.57 -7.69 -16.59
C VAL A 21 -13.15 -6.77 -15.44
N ALA A 22 -13.49 -7.07 -14.19
CA ALA A 22 -13.07 -6.31 -13.03
C ALA A 22 -11.56 -6.34 -12.81
N LEU A 23 -10.86 -7.37 -13.26
CA LEU A 23 -9.40 -7.49 -13.16
C LEU A 23 -8.63 -6.66 -14.20
N ILE A 24 -9.26 -6.26 -15.29
CA ILE A 24 -8.59 -5.52 -16.39
C ILE A 24 -7.81 -4.30 -15.90
N PRO A 25 -8.36 -3.39 -15.06
CA PRO A 25 -7.61 -2.23 -14.58
C PRO A 25 -6.38 -2.62 -13.76
N ILE A 26 -6.49 -3.67 -12.96
CA ILE A 26 -5.40 -4.18 -12.12
C ILE A 26 -4.28 -4.74 -13.01
N ILE A 27 -4.62 -5.59 -13.98
CA ILE A 27 -3.68 -6.15 -14.94
C ILE A 27 -2.99 -5.02 -15.73
N PHE A 28 -3.78 -4.05 -16.22
CA PHE A 28 -3.22 -2.89 -16.92
C PHE A 28 -2.21 -2.13 -16.06
N PHE A 29 -2.52 -1.88 -14.78
CA PHE A 29 -1.61 -1.17 -13.87
C PHE A 29 -0.26 -1.88 -13.74
N PHE A 30 -0.29 -3.20 -13.50
CA PHE A 30 0.94 -3.99 -13.41
C PHE A 30 1.72 -4.04 -14.71
N LEU A 31 1.05 -4.22 -15.86
CA LEU A 31 1.69 -4.19 -17.17
C LEU A 31 2.29 -2.81 -17.47
N ALA A 32 1.59 -1.74 -17.15
CA ALA A 32 2.05 -0.37 -17.35
C ALA A 32 3.34 -0.09 -16.56
N LEU A 33 3.45 -0.57 -15.33
CA LEU A 33 4.64 -0.38 -14.50
C LEU A 33 5.76 -1.36 -14.83
N ALA A 34 5.47 -2.66 -14.92
CA ALA A 34 6.49 -3.71 -15.03
C ALA A 34 7.00 -3.89 -16.45
N VAL A 35 6.11 -3.87 -17.46
CA VAL A 35 6.45 -4.14 -18.87
C VAL A 35 6.72 -2.84 -19.60
N PHE A 36 5.76 -1.91 -19.60
CA PHE A 36 5.89 -0.63 -20.33
C PHE A 36 6.74 0.40 -19.57
N ARG A 37 7.08 0.14 -18.30
CA ARG A 37 7.91 1.01 -17.46
C ARG A 37 7.44 2.48 -17.47
N LEU A 38 6.14 2.69 -17.52
CA LEU A 38 5.54 4.02 -17.48
C LEU A 38 5.73 4.65 -16.11
N LYS A 39 5.72 5.98 -16.07
CA LYS A 39 5.71 6.70 -14.80
C LYS A 39 4.45 6.33 -14.02
N GLY A 40 4.57 6.17 -12.69
CA GLY A 40 3.45 5.78 -11.81
C GLY A 40 2.21 6.67 -11.96
N SER A 41 2.40 7.98 -12.18
CA SER A 41 1.29 8.91 -12.44
C SER A 41 0.52 8.59 -13.72
N ILE A 42 1.22 8.20 -14.81
CA ILE A 42 0.59 7.83 -16.08
C ILE A 42 -0.12 6.50 -15.96
N ALA A 43 0.54 5.51 -15.33
CA ALA A 43 -0.05 4.20 -15.08
C ALA A 43 -1.31 4.32 -14.21
N GLY A 44 -1.24 5.09 -13.12
CA GLY A 44 -2.37 5.33 -12.22
C GLY A 44 -3.53 6.03 -12.92
N THR A 45 -3.27 7.12 -13.65
CA THR A 45 -4.32 7.83 -14.39
C THR A 45 -4.98 6.93 -15.45
N GLY A 46 -4.18 6.17 -16.21
CA GLY A 46 -4.69 5.21 -17.18
C GLY A 46 -5.57 4.13 -16.54
N THR A 47 -5.16 3.62 -15.38
CA THR A 47 -5.94 2.65 -14.62
C THR A 47 -7.29 3.20 -14.18
N VAL A 48 -7.32 4.45 -13.68
CA VAL A 48 -8.58 5.12 -13.28
C VAL A 48 -9.51 5.30 -14.48
N ILE A 49 -8.98 5.69 -15.66
CA ILE A 49 -9.78 5.82 -16.88
C ILE A 49 -10.37 4.47 -17.28
N ILE A 50 -9.59 3.40 -17.28
CA ILE A 50 -10.06 2.06 -17.63
C ILE A 50 -11.13 1.59 -16.62
N ALA A 51 -10.88 1.77 -15.32
CA ALA A 51 -11.84 1.43 -14.29
C ALA A 51 -13.16 2.19 -14.44
N LEU A 52 -13.08 3.49 -14.77
CA LEU A 52 -14.26 4.33 -15.05
C LEU A 52 -15.07 3.80 -16.25
N LEU A 53 -14.40 3.48 -17.34
CA LEU A 53 -15.08 2.93 -18.54
C LEU A 53 -15.75 1.60 -18.21
N ILE A 54 -15.09 0.72 -17.47
CA ILE A 54 -15.67 -0.56 -17.04
C ILE A 54 -16.88 -0.33 -16.12
N ALA A 55 -16.78 0.57 -15.16
CA ALA A 55 -17.88 0.90 -14.26
C ALA A 55 -19.11 1.44 -15.01
N LEU A 56 -18.91 2.31 -16.00
CA LEU A 56 -19.99 2.90 -16.78
C LEU A 56 -20.63 1.89 -17.76
N PHE A 57 -19.81 1.16 -18.52
CA PHE A 57 -20.31 0.34 -19.64
C PHE A 57 -20.69 -1.07 -19.21
N PHE A 58 -19.93 -1.70 -18.32
CA PHE A 58 -20.20 -3.07 -17.89
C PHE A 58 -21.05 -3.13 -16.62
N TYR A 59 -20.72 -2.33 -15.63
CA TYR A 59 -21.42 -2.31 -14.34
C TYR A 59 -22.59 -1.31 -14.29
N GLN A 60 -22.84 -0.59 -15.39
CA GLN A 60 -23.96 0.35 -15.55
C GLN A 60 -24.07 1.36 -14.40
N MET A 61 -22.91 1.79 -13.89
CA MET A 61 -22.86 2.79 -12.85
C MET A 61 -23.35 4.15 -13.38
N PRO A 62 -24.25 4.85 -12.70
CA PRO A 62 -24.68 6.19 -13.13
C PRO A 62 -23.49 7.14 -13.24
N GLY A 63 -23.40 7.87 -14.37
CA GLY A 63 -22.25 8.74 -14.64
C GLY A 63 -21.99 9.78 -13.54
N GLN A 64 -23.03 10.30 -12.90
CA GLN A 64 -22.89 11.22 -11.77
C GLN A 64 -22.19 10.56 -10.58
N MET A 65 -22.52 9.30 -10.26
CA MET A 65 -21.88 8.56 -9.18
C MET A 65 -20.44 8.20 -9.54
N ALA A 66 -20.18 7.79 -10.77
CA ALA A 66 -18.83 7.48 -11.25
C ALA A 66 -17.91 8.70 -11.14
N PHE A 67 -18.38 9.87 -11.59
CA PHE A 67 -17.63 11.12 -11.47
C PHE A 67 -17.44 11.57 -10.00
N ALA A 68 -18.49 11.48 -9.19
CA ALA A 68 -18.40 11.77 -7.76
C ALA A 68 -17.41 10.85 -7.05
N SER A 69 -17.35 9.57 -7.42
CA SER A 69 -16.37 8.61 -6.87
C SER A 69 -14.93 8.99 -7.21
N ILE A 70 -14.66 9.49 -8.42
CA ILE A 70 -13.34 9.99 -8.81
C ILE A 70 -12.94 11.20 -7.96
N ILE A 71 -13.85 12.18 -7.83
CA ILE A 71 -13.59 13.37 -7.03
C ILE A 71 -13.36 13.00 -5.57
N TYR A 72 -14.22 12.14 -5.02
CA TYR A 72 -14.06 11.65 -3.65
C TYR A 72 -12.73 10.94 -3.45
N GLY A 73 -12.36 10.01 -4.35
CA GLY A 73 -11.09 9.29 -4.31
C GLY A 73 -9.89 10.22 -4.42
N PHE A 74 -9.96 11.27 -5.25
CA PHE A 74 -8.92 12.27 -5.36
C PHE A 74 -8.71 13.04 -4.05
N PHE A 75 -9.79 13.54 -3.44
CA PHE A 75 -9.69 14.23 -2.15
C PHE A 75 -9.27 13.29 -1.02
N TYR A 76 -9.73 12.06 -1.01
CA TYR A 76 -9.31 11.06 -0.04
C TYR A 76 -7.82 10.70 -0.19
N GLY A 77 -7.31 10.67 -1.42
CA GLY A 77 -5.88 10.52 -1.70
C GLY A 77 -5.04 11.71 -1.22
N LEU A 78 -5.56 12.94 -1.35
CA LEU A 78 -4.90 14.13 -0.83
C LEU A 78 -4.97 14.21 0.69
N TRP A 79 -6.10 13.90 1.27
CA TRP A 79 -6.35 13.94 2.70
C TRP A 79 -7.18 12.73 3.13
N PRO A 80 -6.65 11.80 3.94
CA PRO A 80 -5.43 11.87 4.79
C PRO A 80 -4.15 11.28 4.18
N ILE A 81 -4.23 10.54 3.04
CA ILE A 81 -3.13 9.67 2.59
C ILE A 81 -1.85 10.48 2.28
N SER A 82 -1.95 11.50 1.44
CA SER A 82 -0.77 12.31 1.10
C SER A 82 -0.18 13.02 2.31
N TRP A 83 -1.00 13.40 3.28
CA TRP A 83 -0.54 14.04 4.51
C TRP A 83 0.32 13.12 5.36
N ILE A 84 -0.06 11.85 5.48
CA ILE A 84 0.74 10.83 6.17
C ILE A 84 2.09 10.65 5.47
N ILE A 85 2.09 10.55 4.13
CA ILE A 85 3.33 10.41 3.35
C ILE A 85 4.24 11.62 3.53
N ILE A 86 3.68 12.84 3.47
CA ILE A 86 4.45 14.08 3.69
C ILE A 86 5.09 14.08 5.08
N GLY A 87 4.34 13.73 6.12
CA GLY A 87 4.84 13.64 7.48
C GLY A 87 5.97 12.63 7.63
N ALA A 88 5.81 11.43 7.08
CA ALA A 88 6.81 10.37 7.11
C ALA A 88 8.11 10.77 6.37
N VAL A 89 7.99 11.31 5.15
CA VAL A 89 9.14 11.78 4.36
C VAL A 89 9.83 12.97 5.03
N PHE A 90 9.06 13.87 5.64
CA PHE A 90 9.61 15.01 6.39
C PHE A 90 10.45 14.53 7.57
N LEU A 91 9.92 13.63 8.40
CA LEU A 91 10.64 13.06 9.54
C LEU A 91 11.92 12.34 9.09
N TYR A 92 11.83 11.53 8.05
CA TYR A 92 13.00 10.86 7.46
C TYR A 92 14.07 11.87 7.02
N LYS A 93 13.69 12.91 6.26
CA LYS A 93 14.62 13.94 5.81
C LYS A 93 15.26 14.70 6.96
N ILE A 94 14.52 14.98 8.03
CA ILE A 94 15.08 15.59 9.24
C ILE A 94 16.10 14.65 9.86
N SER A 95 15.77 13.38 10.06
CA SER A 95 16.68 12.39 10.68
C SER A 95 18.00 12.25 9.90
N VAL A 96 17.92 12.27 8.56
CA VAL A 96 19.13 12.26 7.71
C VAL A 96 19.91 13.58 7.86
N LYS A 97 19.23 14.74 7.80
CA LYS A 97 19.87 16.05 7.84
C LYS A 97 20.49 16.38 9.20
N THR A 98 19.92 15.89 10.28
CA THR A 98 20.44 16.07 11.66
C THR A 98 21.50 15.06 12.06
N GLY A 99 21.84 14.09 11.18
CA GLY A 99 22.80 13.04 11.48
C GLY A 99 22.25 11.92 12.38
N GLN A 100 20.99 11.98 12.81
CA GLN A 100 20.38 10.93 13.64
C GLN A 100 20.29 9.58 12.91
N PHE A 101 20.26 9.60 11.59
CA PHE A 101 20.29 8.40 10.78
C PHE A 101 21.60 7.60 10.99
N GLU A 102 22.76 8.28 11.14
CA GLU A 102 24.04 7.63 11.45
C GLU A 102 24.07 7.09 12.88
N VAL A 103 23.38 7.73 13.82
CA VAL A 103 23.23 7.21 15.18
C VAL A 103 22.46 5.90 15.18
N ILE A 104 21.33 5.83 14.45
CA ILE A 104 20.57 4.59 14.28
C ILE A 104 21.44 3.50 13.65
N ARG A 105 22.16 3.82 12.58
CA ARG A 105 23.07 2.91 11.89
C ARG A 105 24.15 2.36 12.82
N SER A 106 24.84 3.23 13.55
CA SER A 106 25.90 2.84 14.49
C SER A 106 25.35 2.00 15.64
N SER A 107 24.16 2.30 16.13
CA SER A 107 23.49 1.50 17.15
C SER A 107 23.20 0.07 16.67
N ILE A 108 22.74 -0.09 15.41
CA ILE A 108 22.52 -1.40 14.82
C ILE A 108 23.83 -2.19 14.67
N LEU A 109 24.89 -1.55 14.19
CA LEU A 109 26.21 -2.17 14.06
C LEU A 109 26.80 -2.59 15.43
N SER A 110 26.49 -1.86 16.51
CA SER A 110 26.93 -2.23 17.85
C SER A 110 26.23 -3.48 18.42
N ILE A 111 25.04 -3.82 17.88
CA ILE A 111 24.31 -5.02 18.30
C ILE A 111 24.85 -6.26 17.58
N THR A 112 25.11 -6.16 16.28
CA THR A 112 25.59 -7.29 15.49
C THR A 112 26.24 -6.85 14.18
N GLU A 113 27.28 -7.56 13.79
CA GLU A 113 27.92 -7.43 12.48
C GLU A 113 27.37 -8.47 11.47
N ASP A 114 26.58 -9.45 11.93
CA ASP A 114 25.98 -10.46 11.06
C ASP A 114 24.85 -9.85 10.22
N GLN A 115 25.04 -9.86 8.90
CA GLN A 115 24.07 -9.30 7.95
C GLN A 115 22.68 -9.93 8.06
N ARG A 116 22.55 -11.20 8.46
CA ARG A 116 21.27 -11.87 8.63
C ARG A 116 20.50 -11.28 9.80
N LEU A 117 21.20 -11.05 10.91
CA LEU A 117 20.62 -10.42 12.09
C LEU A 117 20.34 -8.93 11.84
N GLN A 118 21.20 -8.23 11.12
CA GLN A 118 20.95 -6.84 10.69
C GLN A 118 19.67 -6.75 9.83
N MET A 119 19.48 -7.69 8.93
CA MET A 119 18.25 -7.77 8.12
C MET A 119 16.99 -7.99 8.98
N LEU A 120 17.05 -8.86 9.97
CA LEU A 120 15.93 -9.08 10.90
C LEU A 120 15.66 -7.84 11.77
N LEU A 121 16.71 -7.19 12.28
CA LEU A 121 16.57 -5.99 13.10
C LEU A 121 16.02 -4.80 12.30
N VAL A 122 16.62 -4.53 11.14
CA VAL A 122 16.28 -3.35 10.33
C VAL A 122 15.08 -3.63 9.42
N GLY A 123 15.18 -4.70 8.64
CA GLY A 123 14.14 -5.02 7.66
C GLY A 123 12.84 -5.43 8.32
N PHE A 124 12.90 -6.36 9.29
CA PHE A 124 11.70 -6.87 9.94
C PHE A 124 11.28 -6.03 11.15
N ALA A 125 12.05 -6.01 12.23
CA ALA A 125 11.60 -5.39 13.49
C ALA A 125 11.37 -3.88 13.33
N PHE A 126 12.36 -3.15 12.84
CA PHE A 126 12.23 -1.70 12.62
C PHE A 126 11.28 -1.38 11.46
N GLY A 127 11.31 -2.18 10.38
CA GLY A 127 10.39 -2.06 9.25
C GLY A 127 8.93 -2.24 9.66
N THR A 128 8.63 -3.24 10.48
CA THR A 128 7.29 -3.50 11.02
C THR A 128 6.80 -2.34 11.88
N PHE A 129 7.67 -1.81 12.74
CA PHE A 129 7.35 -0.63 13.55
C PHE A 129 7.01 0.57 12.68
N LEU A 130 7.84 0.85 11.68
CA LEU A 130 7.58 1.95 10.74
C LEU A 130 6.33 1.73 9.89
N GLU A 131 6.05 0.47 9.48
CA GLU A 131 4.84 0.15 8.72
C GLU A 131 3.59 0.40 9.55
N GLY A 132 3.60 -0.02 10.82
CA GLY A 132 2.51 0.30 11.75
C GLY A 132 2.28 1.80 11.90
N ALA A 133 3.35 2.59 12.00
CA ALA A 133 3.26 4.02 12.24
C ALA A 133 2.91 4.83 10.98
N ALA A 134 3.50 4.52 9.83
CA ALA A 134 3.43 5.35 8.61
C ALA A 134 2.81 4.62 7.40
N GLY A 135 3.12 3.34 7.19
CA GLY A 135 2.66 2.56 6.05
C GLY A 135 3.08 3.13 4.69
N PHE A 136 2.26 2.85 3.66
CA PHE A 136 2.36 3.42 2.29
C PHE A 136 3.72 3.30 1.59
N GLY A 137 4.52 2.27 1.94
CA GLY A 137 5.82 2.01 1.31
C GLY A 137 6.99 2.88 1.81
N ALA A 138 6.75 3.90 2.63
CA ALA A 138 7.81 4.68 3.26
C ALA A 138 8.75 3.81 4.13
N PRO A 139 8.25 2.85 4.92
CA PRO A 139 9.07 1.92 5.70
C PRO A 139 10.06 1.15 4.85
N VAL A 140 9.61 0.59 3.73
CA VAL A 140 10.47 -0.17 2.82
C VAL A 140 11.61 0.69 2.28
N ALA A 141 11.33 1.93 1.88
CA ALA A 141 12.35 2.84 1.39
C ALA A 141 13.39 3.20 2.47
N ILE A 142 12.93 3.45 3.71
CA ILE A 142 13.80 3.79 4.84
C ILE A 142 14.67 2.58 5.24
N THR A 143 14.07 1.41 5.42
CA THR A 143 14.80 0.21 5.84
C THR A 143 15.74 -0.30 4.76
N ALA A 144 15.36 -0.24 3.49
CA ALA A 144 16.25 -0.57 2.38
C ALA A 144 17.45 0.38 2.33
N ALA A 145 17.25 1.69 2.52
CA ALA A 145 18.34 2.66 2.58
C ALA A 145 19.29 2.38 3.75
N LEU A 146 18.76 2.02 4.93
CA LEU A 146 19.57 1.59 6.09
C LEU A 146 20.39 0.35 5.77
N LEU A 147 19.78 -0.69 5.20
CA LEU A 147 20.49 -1.91 4.84
C LEU A 147 21.59 -1.66 3.79
N VAL A 148 21.34 -0.78 2.81
CA VAL A 148 22.38 -0.36 1.86
C VAL A 148 23.52 0.36 2.59
N GLY A 149 23.21 1.22 3.55
CA GLY A 149 24.21 1.85 4.43
C GLY A 149 25.03 0.84 5.26
N LEU A 150 24.46 -0.32 5.58
CA LEU A 150 25.13 -1.45 6.25
C LEU A 150 25.93 -2.36 5.30
N GLY A 151 25.94 -2.07 3.98
CA GLY A 151 26.72 -2.80 2.99
C GLY A 151 25.94 -3.82 2.15
N PHE A 152 24.62 -3.87 2.27
CA PHE A 152 23.78 -4.71 1.40
C PHE A 152 23.72 -4.16 -0.03
N LYS A 153 23.64 -5.05 -1.02
CA LYS A 153 23.38 -4.65 -2.42
C LYS A 153 22.00 -4.00 -2.52
N PRO A 154 21.84 -2.85 -3.21
CA PRO A 154 20.60 -2.09 -3.20
C PRO A 154 19.35 -2.87 -3.61
N LEU A 155 19.44 -3.62 -4.72
CA LEU A 155 18.33 -4.42 -5.22
C LEU A 155 17.93 -5.55 -4.25
N TYR A 156 18.95 -6.18 -3.63
CA TYR A 156 18.73 -7.24 -2.65
C TYR A 156 18.10 -6.71 -1.37
N ALA A 157 18.59 -5.57 -0.86
CA ALA A 157 18.02 -4.89 0.29
C ALA A 157 16.55 -4.51 0.05
N ALA A 158 16.26 -3.90 -1.10
CA ALA A 158 14.88 -3.54 -1.46
C ALA A 158 13.96 -4.76 -1.57
N GLY A 159 14.43 -5.84 -2.21
CA GLY A 159 13.68 -7.09 -2.34
C GLY A 159 13.36 -7.74 -0.99
N LEU A 160 14.35 -7.82 -0.09
CA LEU A 160 14.15 -8.34 1.25
C LEU A 160 13.16 -7.50 2.06
N CYS A 161 13.29 -6.17 2.03
CA CYS A 161 12.37 -5.27 2.72
C CYS A 161 10.94 -5.39 2.19
N LEU A 162 10.75 -5.56 0.89
CA LEU A 162 9.42 -5.81 0.30
C LEU A 162 8.80 -7.12 0.77
N ILE A 163 9.58 -8.22 0.78
CA ILE A 163 9.10 -9.52 1.26
C ILE A 163 8.68 -9.43 2.71
N VAL A 164 9.53 -8.85 3.55
CA VAL A 164 9.26 -8.73 4.99
C VAL A 164 8.07 -7.82 5.28
N ASN A 165 7.88 -6.78 4.48
CA ASN A 165 6.77 -5.84 4.63
C ASN A 165 5.39 -6.48 4.40
N THR A 166 5.32 -7.65 3.78
CA THR A 166 4.05 -8.36 3.59
C THR A 166 3.38 -8.73 4.90
N ALA A 167 4.16 -9.01 5.95
CA ALA A 167 3.61 -9.37 7.25
C ALA A 167 2.89 -8.19 7.96
N PRO A 168 3.50 -7.00 8.14
CA PRO A 168 2.87 -5.91 8.85
C PRO A 168 1.86 -5.09 8.03
N VAL A 169 1.80 -5.26 6.71
CA VAL A 169 1.06 -4.37 5.79
C VAL A 169 -0.43 -4.25 6.13
N ALA A 170 -1.04 -5.31 6.64
CA ALA A 170 -2.45 -5.29 7.03
C ALA A 170 -2.74 -4.33 8.19
N PHE A 171 -1.77 -4.10 9.07
CA PHE A 171 -1.84 -3.16 10.19
C PHE A 171 -1.10 -1.85 9.89
N GLY A 172 -0.67 -1.65 8.65
CA GLY A 172 0.06 -0.46 8.22
C GLY A 172 -0.76 0.81 8.39
N ALA A 173 -0.05 1.94 8.53
CA ALA A 173 -0.65 3.27 8.70
C ALA A 173 -1.74 3.30 9.76
N MET A 174 -1.43 2.85 10.97
CA MET A 174 -2.36 2.80 12.10
C MET A 174 -3.59 1.92 11.88
N GLY A 175 -3.46 0.88 11.04
CA GLY A 175 -4.53 -0.09 10.77
C GLY A 175 -5.58 0.37 9.76
N ILE A 176 -5.27 1.35 8.92
CA ILE A 176 -6.20 1.83 7.87
C ILE A 176 -6.77 0.69 7.02
N PRO A 177 -5.99 -0.32 6.55
CA PRO A 177 -6.54 -1.41 5.76
C PRO A 177 -7.67 -2.17 6.47
N ILE A 178 -7.52 -2.43 7.76
CA ILE A 178 -8.52 -3.11 8.59
C ILE A 178 -9.75 -2.24 8.79
N ILE A 179 -9.55 -0.94 9.07
CA ILE A 179 -10.65 0.02 9.25
C ILE A 179 -11.48 0.11 7.98
N VAL A 180 -10.84 0.26 6.82
CA VAL A 180 -11.51 0.34 5.52
C VAL A 180 -12.24 -0.98 5.20
N ALA A 181 -11.59 -2.13 5.48
CA ALA A 181 -12.23 -3.42 5.30
C ALA A 181 -13.51 -3.56 6.12
N GLY A 182 -13.51 -3.10 7.37
CA GLY A 182 -14.72 -3.05 8.22
C GLY A 182 -15.80 -2.14 7.64
N GLN A 183 -15.44 -0.96 7.18
CA GLN A 183 -16.39 -0.01 6.59
C GLN A 183 -17.06 -0.54 5.33
N VAL A 184 -16.30 -1.25 4.47
CA VAL A 184 -16.82 -1.75 3.19
C VAL A 184 -17.59 -3.05 3.35
N SER A 185 -17.15 -3.95 4.23
CA SER A 185 -17.78 -5.25 4.43
C SER A 185 -18.97 -5.22 5.38
N GLY A 186 -19.06 -4.20 6.25
CA GLY A 186 -20.02 -4.13 7.34
C GLY A 186 -19.72 -5.10 8.50
N VAL A 187 -18.56 -5.77 8.47
CA VAL A 187 -18.08 -6.63 9.54
C VAL A 187 -17.39 -5.78 10.61
N ASP A 188 -17.52 -6.17 11.87
CA ASP A 188 -16.87 -5.45 12.97
C ASP A 188 -15.34 -5.42 12.77
N THR A 189 -14.77 -4.23 12.91
CA THR A 189 -13.34 -3.98 12.69
C THR A 189 -12.46 -4.82 13.62
N MET A 190 -12.91 -5.08 14.86
CA MET A 190 -12.16 -5.90 15.79
C MET A 190 -12.14 -7.37 15.37
N GLU A 191 -13.25 -7.89 14.84
CA GLU A 191 -13.30 -9.26 14.32
C GLU A 191 -12.36 -9.43 13.13
N ILE A 192 -12.33 -8.47 12.20
CA ILE A 192 -11.38 -8.48 11.07
C ILE A 192 -9.94 -8.44 11.59
N SER A 193 -9.64 -7.56 12.55
CA SER A 193 -8.31 -7.45 13.15
C SER A 193 -7.85 -8.76 13.79
N GLN A 194 -8.72 -9.41 14.54
CA GLN A 194 -8.43 -10.70 15.17
C GLN A 194 -8.20 -11.80 14.13
N MET A 195 -9.00 -11.84 13.07
CA MET A 195 -8.85 -12.81 11.98
C MET A 195 -7.52 -12.62 11.26
N VAL A 196 -7.18 -11.39 10.87
CA VAL A 196 -5.91 -11.05 10.23
C VAL A 196 -4.73 -11.39 11.12
N GLY A 197 -4.80 -11.04 12.42
CA GLY A 197 -3.73 -11.35 13.37
C GLY A 197 -3.47 -12.86 13.54
N ARG A 198 -4.49 -13.71 13.38
CA ARG A 198 -4.32 -15.17 13.40
C ARG A 198 -3.73 -15.74 12.11
N GLN A 199 -3.90 -15.04 10.99
CA GLN A 199 -3.40 -15.48 9.68
C GLN A 199 -1.96 -15.07 9.41
N LEU A 200 -1.48 -13.96 10.02
CA LEU A 200 -0.13 -13.45 9.79
C LEU A 200 1.03 -14.40 10.11
N PRO A 201 0.94 -15.35 11.06
CA PRO A 201 2.02 -16.30 11.32
C PRO A 201 2.18 -17.39 10.24
N PHE A 202 1.24 -17.51 9.31
CA PHE A 202 1.22 -18.54 8.25
C PHE A 202 1.40 -17.88 6.87
#